data_0e26e4e4a9faefe54bfa042ebd1352d9
#
_entry.id   0e26e4e4a9faefe54bfa042ebd1352d9
#
_cell.length_a   1.000
_cell.length_b   1.000
_cell.length_c   1.000
_cell.angle_alpha   90.00
_cell.angle_beta   90.00
_cell.angle_gamma   90.00
#
_symmetry.space_group_name_H-M   'P 1'
#
loop_
_entity.id
_entity.type
_entity.pdbx_description
1 polymer ?
#
loop_
_entity_poly.entity_id
_entity_poly.type
_entity_poly.pdbx_seq_one_letter_code
_entity_poly.pdbx_strand_id
1 'polypeptide(L)'
;LARYEEVRAAGQKTEPSESVETGTSFENTEIHADGTEKVAGGSVNVDTKVENSLISGTSDSVDEAVIQAVLRRMGMQNKITLDGAKKLIGKIEQEALRRGKKAVIAVCGPEGNPIAVHVMDGAFLVSFDVALKKAYTSVAVKMSTMELSKLAQPGGTFYGVDKMDGGKIVIFGGGVPLKSGDTIIGGLGISGGTGEEDHSLAEYALSVLPEIL
;
A
#
# COMPACT_ATOMS: atom_id res chain seq x y z
N LEU A 1 -39.21 11.56 0.35
CA LEU A 1 -38.80 12.64 -0.61
C LEU A 1 -38.86 14.02 0.11
N ALA A 2 -39.91 14.35 0.87
CA ALA A 2 -40.06 15.65 1.56
C ALA A 2 -38.93 15.96 2.57
N ARG A 3 -38.39 14.95 3.26
CA ARG A 3 -37.32 15.13 4.27
C ARG A 3 -35.93 15.39 3.67
N TYR A 4 -35.76 15.10 2.38
CA TYR A 4 -34.46 15.29 1.68
C TYR A 4 -34.32 16.73 1.14
N GLU A 5 -35.45 17.41 0.88
CA GLU A 5 -35.44 18.79 0.41
C GLU A 5 -35.26 19.81 1.54
N GLU A 6 -35.72 19.51 2.77
CA GLU A 6 -35.49 20.38 3.94
C GLU A 6 -34.01 20.50 4.34
N VAL A 7 -33.23 19.42 4.17
CA VAL A 7 -31.79 19.44 4.50
C VAL A 7 -31.00 20.27 3.48
N ARG A 8 -31.47 20.36 2.24
CA ARG A 8 -30.82 21.14 1.18
C ARG A 8 -31.04 22.64 1.30
N ALA A 9 -32.16 23.06 1.90
CA ALA A 9 -32.49 24.46 2.11
C ALA A 9 -31.79 25.10 3.32
N ALA A 10 -31.32 24.31 4.28
CA ALA A 10 -30.62 24.78 5.49
C ALA A 10 -29.09 25.01 5.29
N GLY A 11 -28.53 24.64 4.14
CA GLY A 11 -27.10 24.70 3.85
C GLY A 11 -26.60 25.97 3.14
N GLN A 12 -27.44 26.95 2.89
CA GLN A 12 -27.03 28.18 2.21
C GLN A 12 -27.21 29.43 3.04
N LYS A 13 -26.41 29.58 4.09
CA LYS A 13 -26.09 30.87 4.73
C LYS A 13 -24.83 30.72 5.57
N THR A 14 -23.68 30.95 4.96
CA THR A 14 -22.47 31.39 5.68
C THR A 14 -21.87 32.55 4.90
N GLU A 15 -21.82 33.68 5.55
CA GLU A 15 -21.14 34.89 5.09
C GLU A 15 -19.63 34.70 4.99
N PRO A 16 -18.90 35.52 4.19
CA PRO A 16 -17.49 35.36 3.95
C PRO A 16 -16.65 35.74 5.17
N SER A 17 -15.88 34.82 5.68
CA SER A 17 -14.84 35.10 6.67
C SER A 17 -13.63 35.72 6.01
N GLU A 18 -13.05 36.68 6.67
CA GLU A 18 -11.92 37.54 6.35
C GLU A 18 -10.73 36.75 5.73
N SER A 19 -10.19 37.34 4.66
CA SER A 19 -8.93 36.98 4.06
C SER A 19 -7.77 37.27 5.02
N VAL A 20 -7.12 36.23 5.50
CA VAL A 20 -5.79 36.35 6.10
C VAL A 20 -4.78 36.38 4.96
N GLU A 21 -4.29 37.56 4.63
CA GLU A 21 -3.12 37.74 3.78
C GLU A 21 -1.89 37.22 4.52
N THR A 22 -1.44 36.02 4.20
CA THR A 22 -0.06 35.62 4.47
C THR A 22 0.79 35.98 3.24
N GLY A 23 1.37 37.17 3.30
CA GLY A 23 2.36 37.60 2.33
C GLY A 23 3.62 36.77 2.45
N THR A 24 3.77 35.79 1.58
CA THR A 24 5.05 35.23 1.19
C THR A 24 5.30 35.64 -0.25
N SER A 25 5.98 36.77 -0.41
CA SER A 25 6.58 37.16 -1.70
C SER A 25 7.69 36.17 -2.03
N PHE A 26 7.46 35.33 -3.04
CA PHE A 26 8.55 34.63 -3.70
C PHE A 26 9.20 35.63 -4.63
N GLU A 27 10.40 36.09 -4.26
CA GLU A 27 11.26 36.84 -5.17
C GLU A 27 11.68 35.92 -6.33
N ASN A 28 11.55 36.43 -7.55
CA ASN A 28 11.94 35.75 -8.77
C ASN A 28 13.43 35.43 -8.72
N THR A 29 13.78 34.17 -8.73
CA THR A 29 15.16 33.72 -8.93
C THR A 29 15.38 33.57 -10.43
N GLU A 30 16.16 34.47 -11.02
CA GLU A 30 16.64 34.34 -12.41
C GLU A 30 17.78 33.32 -12.43
N ILE A 31 17.61 32.22 -13.15
CA ILE A 31 18.68 31.25 -13.39
C ILE A 31 19.45 31.69 -14.63
N HIS A 32 20.73 32.07 -14.44
CA HIS A 32 21.62 32.35 -15.56
C HIS A 32 22.19 31.04 -16.14
N ALA A 33 22.47 31.08 -17.46
CA ALA A 33 22.92 29.95 -18.26
C ALA A 33 24.31 29.37 -17.87
N ASP A 34 24.98 29.94 -16.86
CA ASP A 34 26.29 29.52 -16.33
C ASP A 34 26.20 28.64 -15.06
N GLY A 35 25.00 28.39 -14.55
CA GLY A 35 24.78 27.47 -13.42
C GLY A 35 25.17 28.04 -12.04
N THR A 36 25.28 29.39 -11.88
CA THR A 36 25.55 30.01 -10.58
C THR A 36 24.28 30.59 -9.96
N GLU A 37 23.98 30.20 -8.73
CA GLU A 37 22.90 30.75 -7.92
C GLU A 37 23.44 31.83 -6.98
N LYS A 38 22.91 33.05 -7.04
CA LYS A 38 23.31 34.14 -6.17
C LYS A 38 22.25 34.39 -5.11
N VAL A 39 22.50 33.98 -3.89
CA VAL A 39 21.69 34.33 -2.72
C VAL A 39 22.29 35.58 -2.08
N ALA A 40 21.46 36.59 -1.79
CA ALA A 40 21.89 37.82 -1.15
C ALA A 40 22.49 37.54 0.23
N GLY A 41 23.81 37.65 0.34
CA GLY A 41 24.53 37.57 1.62
C GLY A 41 25.68 36.57 1.71
N GLY A 42 26.08 35.90 0.64
CA GLY A 42 27.26 35.03 0.67
C GLY A 42 27.38 34.15 -0.57
N SER A 43 28.51 34.26 -1.27
CA SER A 43 28.81 33.35 -2.38
C SER A 43 29.30 32.00 -1.83
N VAL A 44 28.53 30.94 -2.03
CA VAL A 44 29.01 29.57 -1.83
C VAL A 44 29.46 29.05 -3.19
N ASN A 45 30.77 28.98 -3.43
CA ASN A 45 31.31 28.26 -4.57
C ASN A 45 31.16 26.75 -4.31
N VAL A 46 30.21 26.09 -4.97
CA VAL A 46 30.18 24.64 -5.09
C VAL A 46 30.90 24.28 -6.39
N ASP A 47 32.19 23.98 -6.29
CA ASP A 47 32.95 23.37 -7.38
C ASP A 47 32.42 21.95 -7.63
N THR A 48 31.39 21.81 -8.46
CA THR A 48 30.96 20.53 -9.03
C THR A 48 31.73 20.26 -10.31
N LYS A 49 33.04 20.02 -10.21
CA LYS A 49 33.79 19.32 -11.23
C LYS A 49 33.53 17.84 -11.06
N VAL A 50 32.38 17.38 -11.54
CA VAL A 50 32.18 15.96 -11.79
C VAL A 50 32.92 15.67 -13.10
N GLU A 51 34.08 15.03 -12.98
CA GLU A 51 34.80 14.53 -14.14
C GLU A 51 33.95 13.44 -14.84
N ASN A 52 33.46 13.77 -16.01
CA ASN A 52 32.63 12.93 -16.91
C ASN A 52 33.49 11.87 -17.63
N SER A 53 34.35 11.13 -16.92
CA SER A 53 35.29 10.21 -17.56
C SER A 53 35.19 8.73 -17.12
N LEU A 54 34.11 8.33 -16.45
CA LEU A 54 33.94 6.90 -16.04
C LEU A 54 32.55 6.34 -16.26
N ILE A 55 31.84 6.76 -17.33
CA ILE A 55 30.58 6.13 -17.71
C ILE A 55 30.69 5.55 -19.12
N SER A 56 31.44 4.46 -19.23
CA SER A 56 31.33 3.53 -20.36
C SER A 56 31.55 2.11 -19.85
N GLY A 57 30.43 1.40 -19.64
CA GLY A 57 30.41 -0.02 -19.42
C GLY A 57 29.88 -0.47 -18.06
N THR A 58 28.66 -1.02 -18.03
CA THR A 58 28.01 -1.75 -16.92
C THR A 58 27.28 -0.93 -15.85
N SER A 59 26.66 0.21 -16.20
CA SER A 59 26.07 1.12 -15.18
C SER A 59 24.71 0.66 -14.61
N ASP A 60 23.87 0.00 -15.39
CA ASP A 60 22.45 -0.18 -15.01
C ASP A 60 22.23 -1.02 -13.73
N SER A 61 23.07 -2.03 -13.50
CA SER A 61 22.90 -2.90 -12.31
C SER A 61 23.48 -2.31 -11.02
N VAL A 62 24.53 -1.50 -11.12
CA VAL A 62 25.16 -0.86 -9.95
C VAL A 62 24.36 0.34 -9.51
N ASP A 63 23.84 1.13 -10.45
CA ASP A 63 23.00 2.29 -10.17
C ASP A 63 21.69 1.86 -9.51
N GLU A 64 21.05 0.81 -10.00
CA GLU A 64 19.84 0.24 -9.39
C GLU A 64 20.11 -0.26 -7.96
N ALA A 65 21.23 -0.96 -7.73
CA ALA A 65 21.60 -1.44 -6.40
C ALA A 65 21.85 -0.29 -5.41
N VAL A 66 22.47 0.82 -5.88
CA VAL A 66 22.70 2.03 -5.07
C VAL A 66 21.37 2.73 -4.77
N ILE A 67 20.51 2.89 -5.77
CA ILE A 67 19.17 3.47 -5.59
C ILE A 67 18.38 2.65 -4.56
N GLN A 68 18.38 1.33 -4.70
CA GLN A 68 17.69 0.45 -3.76
C GLN A 68 18.29 0.54 -2.34
N ALA A 69 19.60 0.66 -2.20
CA ALA A 69 20.25 0.85 -0.90
C ALA A 69 19.91 2.19 -0.26
N VAL A 70 19.83 3.26 -1.05
CA VAL A 70 19.41 4.59 -0.59
C VAL A 70 17.93 4.57 -0.17
N LEU A 71 17.06 3.99 -0.99
CA LEU A 71 15.63 3.85 -0.67
C LEU A 71 15.40 3.04 0.61
N ARG A 72 16.18 1.95 0.83
CA ARG A 72 16.19 1.21 2.09
C ARG A 72 16.57 2.09 3.27
N ARG A 73 17.62 2.89 3.15
CA ARG A 73 18.08 3.80 4.19
C ARG A 73 17.07 4.90 4.51
N MET A 74 16.33 5.36 3.50
CA MET A 74 15.25 6.34 3.65
C MET A 74 13.94 5.73 4.19
N GLY A 75 13.90 4.44 4.50
CA GLY A 75 12.69 3.74 4.96
C GLY A 75 11.61 3.59 3.88
N MET A 76 11.90 3.92 2.62
CA MET A 76 10.93 3.87 1.52
C MET A 76 10.67 2.44 1.02
N GLN A 77 11.55 1.49 1.39
CA GLN A 77 11.37 0.05 1.05
C GLN A 77 10.72 -0.78 2.16
N ASN A 78 10.26 -0.14 3.22
CA ASN A 78 9.54 -0.83 4.30
C ASN A 78 8.06 -1.06 3.94
N LYS A 79 7.67 -0.88 2.67
CA LYS A 79 6.33 -1.15 2.17
C LYS A 79 6.35 -1.65 0.73
N ILE A 80 5.39 -2.50 0.41
CA ILE A 80 5.14 -2.93 -0.96
C ILE A 80 4.70 -1.72 -1.82
N THR A 81 5.29 -1.58 -3.01
CA THR A 81 4.92 -0.52 -3.96
C THR A 81 3.62 -0.86 -4.70
N LEU A 82 2.99 0.15 -5.32
CA LEU A 82 1.83 -0.08 -6.19
C LEU A 82 2.17 -1.03 -7.35
N ASP A 83 3.35 -0.89 -7.96
CA ASP A 83 3.80 -1.78 -9.03
C ASP A 83 3.98 -3.21 -8.54
N GLY A 84 4.63 -3.41 -7.39
CA GLY A 84 4.76 -4.72 -6.75
C GLY A 84 3.41 -5.35 -6.41
N ALA A 85 2.48 -4.56 -5.86
CA ALA A 85 1.13 -5.01 -5.56
C ALA A 85 0.37 -5.47 -6.81
N LYS A 86 0.44 -4.72 -7.91
CA LYS A 86 -0.18 -5.07 -9.20
C LYS A 86 0.41 -6.34 -9.80
N LYS A 87 1.74 -6.49 -9.76
CA LYS A 87 2.43 -7.71 -10.24
C LYS A 87 2.02 -8.93 -9.42
N LEU A 88 1.97 -8.80 -8.08
CA LEU A 88 1.55 -9.87 -7.19
C LEU A 88 0.09 -10.29 -7.48
N ILE A 89 -0.82 -9.33 -7.56
CA ILE A 89 -2.22 -9.57 -7.88
C ILE A 89 -2.36 -10.30 -9.22
N GLY A 90 -1.63 -9.86 -10.27
CA GLY A 90 -1.68 -10.49 -11.58
C GLY A 90 -1.25 -11.97 -11.57
N LYS A 91 -0.22 -12.33 -10.77
CA LYS A 91 0.17 -13.74 -10.58
C LYS A 91 -0.92 -14.54 -9.85
N ILE A 92 -1.55 -13.95 -8.84
CA ILE A 92 -2.63 -14.60 -8.09
C ILE A 92 -3.88 -14.80 -8.97
N GLU A 93 -4.23 -13.83 -9.80
CA GLU A 93 -5.35 -13.96 -10.76
C GLU A 93 -5.15 -15.13 -11.72
N GLN A 94 -3.95 -15.26 -12.29
CA GLN A 94 -3.61 -16.38 -13.18
C GLN A 94 -3.74 -17.72 -12.46
N GLU A 95 -3.25 -17.82 -11.24
CA GLU A 95 -3.36 -19.04 -10.43
C GLU A 95 -4.81 -19.33 -10.01
N ALA A 96 -5.57 -18.30 -9.66
CA ALA A 96 -7.01 -18.45 -9.35
C ALA A 96 -7.78 -18.98 -10.57
N LEU A 97 -7.53 -18.45 -11.77
CA LEU A 97 -8.11 -18.94 -13.02
C LEU A 97 -7.74 -20.39 -13.28
N ARG A 98 -6.46 -20.77 -13.10
CA ARG A 98 -5.99 -22.14 -13.25
C ARG A 98 -6.71 -23.11 -12.32
N ARG A 99 -7.06 -22.65 -11.11
CA ARG A 99 -7.85 -23.41 -10.11
C ARG A 99 -9.37 -23.32 -10.33
N GLY A 100 -9.85 -22.62 -11.38
CA GLY A 100 -11.26 -22.39 -11.62
C GLY A 100 -11.94 -21.51 -10.57
N LYS A 101 -11.17 -20.63 -9.90
CA LYS A 101 -11.65 -19.73 -8.86
C LYS A 101 -11.82 -18.30 -9.38
N LYS A 102 -12.80 -17.60 -8.81
CA LYS A 102 -13.07 -16.18 -9.05
C LYS A 102 -13.01 -15.48 -7.71
N ALA A 103 -12.04 -14.60 -7.54
CA ALA A 103 -11.75 -14.00 -6.25
C ALA A 103 -11.65 -12.47 -6.34
N VAL A 104 -11.80 -11.83 -5.19
CA VAL A 104 -11.30 -10.48 -4.96
C VAL A 104 -9.95 -10.61 -4.27
N ILE A 105 -8.97 -9.86 -4.76
CA ILE A 105 -7.59 -9.85 -4.28
C ILE A 105 -7.26 -8.43 -3.87
N ALA A 106 -6.93 -8.22 -2.61
CA ALA A 106 -6.62 -6.92 -2.03
C ALA A 106 -5.20 -6.92 -1.44
N VAL A 107 -4.43 -5.88 -1.74
CA VAL A 107 -3.12 -5.62 -1.13
C VAL A 107 -3.19 -4.29 -0.38
N CYS A 108 -2.73 -4.28 0.87
CA CYS A 108 -2.61 -3.07 1.68
C CYS A 108 -1.15 -2.80 2.09
N GLY A 109 -0.85 -1.57 2.48
CA GLY A 109 0.41 -1.19 3.09
C GLY A 109 0.55 -1.72 4.53
N PRO A 110 1.72 -1.57 5.16
CA PRO A 110 1.95 -1.97 6.54
C PRO A 110 1.07 -1.20 7.55
N GLU A 111 0.55 -0.04 7.16
CA GLU A 111 -0.41 0.76 7.89
C GLU A 111 -1.87 0.29 7.73
N GLY A 112 -2.11 -0.75 6.93
CA GLY A 112 -3.44 -1.33 6.69
C GLY A 112 -4.27 -0.63 5.61
N ASN A 113 -3.78 0.46 5.00
CA ASN A 113 -4.49 1.16 3.94
C ASN A 113 -4.38 0.42 2.60
N PRO A 114 -5.46 0.28 1.83
CA PRO A 114 -5.43 -0.39 0.53
C PRO A 114 -4.47 0.31 -0.45
N ILE A 115 -3.68 -0.49 -1.18
CA ILE A 115 -2.80 -0.05 -2.27
C ILE A 115 -3.41 -0.42 -3.62
N ALA A 116 -3.87 -1.67 -3.75
CA ALA A 116 -4.51 -2.18 -4.96
C ALA A 116 -5.56 -3.25 -4.62
N VAL A 117 -6.65 -3.26 -5.38
CA VAL A 117 -7.73 -4.26 -5.25
C VAL A 117 -8.20 -4.63 -6.64
N HIS A 118 -8.19 -5.92 -6.95
CA HIS A 118 -8.79 -6.43 -8.19
C HIS A 118 -10.00 -7.32 -7.86
N VAL A 119 -11.06 -7.14 -8.63
CA VAL A 119 -12.28 -7.93 -8.55
C VAL A 119 -12.37 -8.75 -9.84
N MET A 120 -12.16 -10.06 -9.75
CA MET A 120 -12.30 -10.94 -10.91
C MET A 120 -13.76 -11.05 -11.32
N ASP A 121 -14.01 -11.17 -12.62
CA ASP A 121 -15.37 -11.32 -13.17
C ASP A 121 -16.11 -12.51 -12.55
N GLY A 122 -17.24 -12.22 -11.93
CA GLY A 122 -18.09 -13.20 -11.25
C GLY A 122 -17.61 -13.58 -9.85
N ALA A 123 -16.72 -12.81 -9.22
CA ALA A 123 -16.47 -12.91 -7.79
C ALA A 123 -17.73 -12.53 -6.98
N PHE A 124 -17.87 -13.07 -5.78
CA PHE A 124 -19.00 -12.76 -4.93
C PHE A 124 -18.98 -11.27 -4.50
N LEU A 125 -20.14 -10.65 -4.42
CA LEU A 125 -20.26 -9.24 -4.02
C LEU A 125 -19.62 -8.98 -2.64
N VAL A 126 -19.84 -9.86 -1.67
CA VAL A 126 -19.29 -9.74 -0.32
C VAL A 126 -17.77 -9.86 -0.28
N SER A 127 -17.17 -10.52 -1.28
CA SER A 127 -15.72 -10.77 -1.32
C SER A 127 -14.89 -9.49 -1.39
N PHE A 128 -15.46 -8.40 -1.88
CA PHE A 128 -14.77 -7.11 -1.90
C PHE A 128 -14.42 -6.63 -0.48
N ASP A 129 -15.42 -6.56 0.39
CA ASP A 129 -15.21 -6.13 1.78
C ASP A 129 -14.37 -7.15 2.57
N VAL A 130 -14.62 -8.44 2.34
CA VAL A 130 -13.90 -9.51 3.03
C VAL A 130 -12.41 -9.53 2.66
N ALA A 131 -12.05 -9.36 1.39
CA ALA A 131 -10.65 -9.33 0.97
C ALA A 131 -9.89 -8.14 1.57
N LEU A 132 -10.50 -6.95 1.56
CA LEU A 132 -9.95 -5.75 2.21
C LEU A 132 -9.70 -5.99 3.71
N LYS A 133 -10.68 -6.53 4.40
CA LYS A 133 -10.59 -6.82 5.85
C LYS A 133 -9.57 -7.92 6.15
N LYS A 134 -9.44 -8.94 5.30
CA LYS A 134 -8.39 -9.97 5.45
C LYS A 134 -6.99 -9.38 5.29
N ALA A 135 -6.77 -8.51 4.30
CA ALA A 135 -5.49 -7.81 4.12
C ALA A 135 -5.17 -6.96 5.35
N TYR A 136 -6.12 -6.13 5.79
CA TYR A 136 -6.00 -5.33 7.01
C TYR A 136 -5.68 -6.18 8.24
N THR A 137 -6.48 -7.23 8.49
CA THR A 137 -6.30 -8.11 9.65
C THR A 137 -4.88 -8.67 9.71
N SER A 138 -4.34 -9.11 8.57
CA SER A 138 -3.02 -9.75 8.52
C SER A 138 -1.89 -8.84 9.00
N VAL A 139 -1.95 -7.53 8.71
CA VAL A 139 -0.98 -6.55 9.21
C VAL A 139 -1.28 -6.10 10.63
N ALA A 140 -2.56 -5.94 10.97
CA ALA A 140 -2.99 -5.49 12.29
C ALA A 140 -2.60 -6.47 13.40
N VAL A 141 -2.76 -7.77 13.15
CA VAL A 141 -2.43 -8.84 14.13
C VAL A 141 -1.06 -9.49 13.85
N LYS A 142 -0.38 -9.14 12.75
CA LYS A 142 0.95 -9.62 12.33
C LYS A 142 1.03 -11.15 12.16
N MET A 143 -0.10 -11.78 11.81
CA MET A 143 -0.21 -13.22 11.53
C MET A 143 -1.23 -13.48 10.43
N SER A 144 -1.25 -14.69 9.88
CA SER A 144 -2.28 -15.07 8.92
C SER A 144 -3.66 -15.14 9.57
N THR A 145 -4.71 -14.81 8.79
CA THR A 145 -6.10 -14.96 9.27
C THR A 145 -6.47 -16.43 9.51
N MET A 146 -5.73 -17.37 8.91
CA MET A 146 -5.87 -18.80 9.18
C MET A 146 -5.33 -19.19 10.57
N GLU A 147 -4.19 -18.63 10.98
CA GLU A 147 -3.65 -18.82 12.34
C GLU A 147 -4.56 -18.15 13.37
N LEU A 148 -4.99 -16.92 13.10
CA LEU A 148 -5.93 -16.21 13.96
C LEU A 148 -7.24 -16.99 14.15
N SER A 149 -7.75 -17.62 13.08
CA SER A 149 -8.94 -18.46 13.12
C SER A 149 -8.86 -19.53 14.23
N LYS A 150 -7.70 -20.18 14.36
CA LYS A 150 -7.51 -21.23 15.37
C LYS A 150 -7.54 -20.68 16.78
N LEU A 151 -7.00 -19.47 16.98
CA LEU A 151 -6.92 -18.80 18.29
C LEU A 151 -8.25 -18.10 18.66
N ALA A 152 -9.11 -17.81 17.69
CA ALA A 152 -10.37 -17.09 17.89
C ALA A 152 -11.58 -17.98 18.13
N GLN A 153 -11.40 -19.32 18.18
CA GLN A 153 -12.48 -20.27 18.47
C GLN A 153 -12.97 -20.12 19.93
N PRO A 154 -14.19 -20.61 20.24
CA PRO A 154 -14.68 -20.64 21.61
C PRO A 154 -13.67 -21.31 22.57
N GLY A 155 -13.30 -20.59 23.64
CA GLY A 155 -12.25 -21.03 24.55
C GLY A 155 -10.81 -20.70 24.13
N GLY A 156 -10.61 -20.15 22.92
CA GLY A 156 -9.31 -19.68 22.44
C GLY A 156 -8.90 -18.34 23.04
N THR A 157 -7.60 -18.05 23.01
CA THR A 157 -6.98 -16.85 23.59
C THR A 157 -7.53 -15.54 22.98
N PHE A 158 -7.95 -15.56 21.71
CA PHE A 158 -8.48 -14.40 21.00
C PHE A 158 -9.99 -14.55 20.69
N TYR A 159 -10.72 -15.34 21.46
CA TYR A 159 -12.17 -15.44 21.31
C TYR A 159 -12.83 -14.06 21.37
N GLY A 160 -13.63 -13.72 20.35
CA GLY A 160 -14.32 -12.43 20.26
C GLY A 160 -13.50 -11.30 19.63
N VAL A 161 -12.28 -11.56 19.17
CA VAL A 161 -11.44 -10.57 18.49
C VAL A 161 -12.09 -10.01 17.21
N ASP A 162 -12.95 -10.79 16.56
CA ASP A 162 -13.75 -10.41 15.40
C ASP A 162 -14.68 -9.21 15.64
N LYS A 163 -15.04 -8.96 16.90
CA LYS A 163 -15.87 -7.83 17.32
C LYS A 163 -15.06 -6.55 17.59
N MET A 164 -13.75 -6.67 17.63
CA MET A 164 -12.86 -5.54 17.87
C MET A 164 -12.70 -4.68 16.61
N ASP A 165 -12.15 -3.48 16.79
CA ASP A 165 -11.86 -2.53 15.71
C ASP A 165 -13.04 -2.30 14.74
N GLY A 166 -14.24 -2.17 15.30
CA GLY A 166 -15.46 -1.94 14.51
C GLY A 166 -15.82 -3.11 13.57
N GLY A 167 -15.40 -4.36 13.89
CA GLY A 167 -15.68 -5.53 13.07
C GLY A 167 -14.81 -5.63 11.82
N LYS A 168 -13.63 -5.03 11.83
CA LYS A 168 -12.67 -5.14 10.72
C LYS A 168 -11.86 -6.44 10.77
N ILE A 169 -11.76 -7.06 11.94
CA ILE A 169 -10.95 -8.28 12.12
C ILE A 169 -11.67 -9.49 11.56
N VAL A 170 -11.03 -10.18 10.62
CA VAL A 170 -11.57 -11.41 9.98
C VAL A 170 -10.83 -12.63 10.52
N ILE A 171 -11.60 -13.64 10.96
CA ILE A 171 -11.09 -14.86 11.61
C ILE A 171 -11.25 -16.13 10.76
N PHE A 172 -11.04 -16.01 9.46
CA PHE A 172 -10.98 -17.17 8.54
C PHE A 172 -9.98 -16.94 7.42
N GLY A 173 -9.42 -18.03 6.87
CA GLY A 173 -8.27 -18.02 6.01
C GLY A 173 -8.35 -17.13 4.76
N GLY A 174 -7.19 -16.79 4.20
CA GLY A 174 -7.02 -15.99 2.98
C GLY A 174 -6.36 -14.64 3.19
N GLY A 175 -6.06 -14.23 4.43
CA GLY A 175 -5.24 -13.07 4.75
C GLY A 175 -3.84 -13.47 5.20
N VAL A 176 -2.79 -12.85 4.66
CA VAL A 176 -1.40 -13.10 5.07
C VAL A 176 -0.59 -11.80 5.09
N PRO A 177 0.33 -11.61 6.05
CA PRO A 177 1.26 -10.51 6.02
C PRO A 177 2.30 -10.74 4.91
N LEU A 178 2.57 -9.72 4.12
CA LEU A 178 3.64 -9.70 3.14
C LEU A 178 4.92 -9.24 3.84
N LYS A 179 5.99 -10.01 3.72
CA LYS A 179 7.25 -9.74 4.41
C LYS A 179 8.42 -9.61 3.44
N SER A 180 9.36 -8.73 3.79
CA SER A 180 10.71 -8.67 3.22
C SER A 180 11.70 -8.91 4.36
N GLY A 181 12.32 -10.08 4.39
CA GLY A 181 13.00 -10.56 5.61
C GLY A 181 12.02 -10.65 6.78
N ASP A 182 12.37 -10.04 7.91
CA ASP A 182 11.51 -10.00 9.11
C ASP A 182 10.52 -8.81 9.11
N THR A 183 10.64 -7.89 8.16
CA THR A 183 9.82 -6.68 8.09
C THR A 183 8.51 -6.94 7.35
N ILE A 184 7.38 -6.59 7.97
CA ILE A 184 6.08 -6.58 7.30
C ILE A 184 6.02 -5.35 6.41
N ILE A 185 5.91 -5.57 5.10
CA ILE A 185 5.85 -4.54 4.06
C ILE A 185 4.44 -4.28 3.54
N GLY A 186 3.47 -5.07 4.01
CA GLY A 186 2.07 -4.95 3.64
C GLY A 186 1.28 -6.19 4.03
N GLY A 187 0.04 -6.26 3.58
CA GLY A 187 -0.87 -7.38 3.77
C GLY A 187 -1.59 -7.75 2.48
N LEU A 188 -1.88 -9.02 2.33
CA LEU A 188 -2.67 -9.58 1.25
C LEU A 188 -3.95 -10.18 1.81
N GLY A 189 -5.07 -9.96 1.13
CA GLY A 189 -6.35 -10.59 1.42
C GLY A 189 -6.99 -11.14 0.15
N ILE A 190 -7.41 -12.38 0.20
CA ILE A 190 -8.07 -13.10 -0.90
C ILE A 190 -9.42 -13.58 -0.41
N SER A 191 -10.45 -13.39 -1.23
CA SER A 191 -11.80 -13.87 -0.95
C SER A 191 -12.50 -14.30 -2.23
N GLY A 192 -12.94 -15.55 -2.30
CA GLY A 192 -13.63 -16.11 -3.46
C GLY A 192 -14.01 -17.58 -3.31
N GLY A 193 -13.54 -18.24 -2.27
CA GLY A 193 -13.79 -19.62 -1.97
C GLY A 193 -14.06 -19.87 -0.48
N THR A 194 -13.76 -21.09 -0.03
CA THR A 194 -13.68 -21.38 1.41
C THR A 194 -12.43 -20.73 2.03
N GLY A 195 -12.38 -20.66 3.36
CA GLY A 195 -11.20 -20.12 4.05
C GLY A 195 -9.91 -20.85 3.69
N GLU A 196 -9.99 -22.18 3.49
CA GLU A 196 -8.86 -23.04 3.11
C GLU A 196 -8.43 -22.77 1.67
N GLU A 197 -9.37 -22.62 0.75
CA GLU A 197 -9.09 -22.31 -0.67
C GLU A 197 -8.45 -20.94 -0.83
N ASP A 198 -9.03 -19.94 -0.16
CA ASP A 198 -8.49 -18.58 -0.15
C ASP A 198 -7.09 -18.54 0.48
N HIS A 199 -6.87 -19.32 1.56
CA HIS A 199 -5.56 -19.40 2.22
C HIS A 199 -4.53 -20.07 1.32
N SER A 200 -4.88 -21.14 0.62
CA SER A 200 -4.00 -21.80 -0.32
C SER A 200 -3.55 -20.91 -1.49
N LEU A 201 -4.42 -19.98 -1.94
CA LEU A 201 -4.03 -18.95 -2.90
C LEU A 201 -3.10 -17.91 -2.25
N ALA A 202 -3.31 -17.57 -0.98
CA ALA A 202 -2.43 -16.66 -0.26
C ALA A 202 -1.04 -17.27 0.00
N GLU A 203 -0.94 -18.57 0.25
CA GLU A 203 0.33 -19.30 0.33
C GLU A 203 1.07 -19.29 -1.01
N TYR A 204 0.36 -19.49 -2.12
CA TYR A 204 0.95 -19.34 -3.46
C TYR A 204 1.51 -17.92 -3.64
N ALA A 205 0.77 -16.89 -3.22
CA ALA A 205 1.25 -15.52 -3.32
C ALA A 205 2.56 -15.30 -2.53
N LEU A 206 2.68 -15.86 -1.34
CA LEU A 206 3.92 -15.80 -0.55
C LEU A 206 5.09 -16.50 -1.25
N SER A 207 4.84 -17.60 -1.98
CA SER A 207 5.87 -18.33 -2.70
C SER A 207 6.45 -17.55 -3.88
N VAL A 208 5.65 -16.68 -4.52
CA VAL A 208 6.07 -15.86 -5.67
C VAL A 208 6.48 -14.43 -5.29
N LEU A 209 6.23 -14.02 -4.05
CA LEU A 209 6.57 -12.68 -3.56
C LEU A 209 8.06 -12.31 -3.73
N PRO A 210 9.04 -13.21 -3.45
CA PRO A 210 10.46 -12.88 -3.61
C PRO A 210 10.87 -12.52 -5.04
N GLU A 211 10.12 -12.97 -6.06
CA GLU A 211 10.37 -12.64 -7.46
C GLU A 211 9.89 -11.24 -7.84
N ILE A 212 9.11 -10.60 -6.95
CA ILE A 212 8.43 -9.33 -7.21
C ILE A 212 9.14 -8.18 -6.48
N LEU A 213 9.78 -8.50 -5.35
CA LEU A 213 10.51 -7.55 -4.51
C LEU A 213 11.93 -7.28 -5.02
#